data_4447cd12e27f8a7927d112af7365d807
#
_entry.id   4447cd12e27f8a7927d112af7365d807
#
_cell.length_a   1.000
_cell.length_b   1.000
_cell.length_c   1.000
_cell.angle_alpha   90.00
_cell.angle_beta   90.00
_cell.angle_gamma   90.00
#
_symmetry.space_group_name_H-M   'P 1'
#
loop_
_entity.id
_entity.type
_entity.pdbx_description
1 polymer ?
#
loop_
_entity_poly.entity_id
_entity_poly.type
_entity_poly.pdbx_seq_one_letter_code
_entity_poly.pdbx_strand_id
1 'polypeptide(L)'
;MRLASFACLTASFALLVPAVAPRDAEACGGCFSPPETVTSVDSHRMVVSLSPEKSILWDQIRYSGDPEDFVWVLPVPSPDVDIAVADDLFFLELESQTAPTINPPPLPPLDCPPPPEESCGLFGCDQAGGDGSGDGYAADAGAGDVDVYREEVVGPYETVVIGSEDPVALITWLNDHGYAVPESTRPIISHYTDQSSLFVVLRLAPDVGVTAMQPIRVEYPGFMGTFPLRMVTVGAYSALTMTLWIIAEQRFGGLNYPTVEIDPADLVWDFAAGSSNYLALFRDAIDSAGGKAWVTQFAGNLDQLYFQSPEVALARQAIPYPYLTRLDTEMLVDHVAGDLRLGPANGGNLSNNLTAATYVNDVRTCPDYDGDGDPDTWADYYRRDDDGLFGCGCRTGPGAGGGSLLAAVGFALVLYRRRRRRYQ
;
A
#
# COMPACT_ATOMS: atom_id res chain seq x y z
N MET A 1 -57.68 -55.15 -12.94
CA MET A 1 -56.19 -55.07 -12.91
C MET A 1 -55.81 -53.61 -13.22
N ARG A 2 -55.41 -52.87 -12.21
CA ARG A 2 -54.96 -51.45 -12.36
C ARG A 2 -53.47 -51.43 -11.98
N LEU A 3 -52.62 -51.09 -12.97
CA LEU A 3 -51.21 -50.82 -12.72
C LEU A 3 -51.03 -49.40 -12.21
N ALA A 4 -50.39 -49.26 -11.07
CA ALA A 4 -49.97 -47.95 -10.53
C ALA A 4 -48.53 -47.68 -10.98
N SER A 5 -48.37 -46.57 -11.72
CA SER A 5 -47.05 -46.04 -12.10
C SER A 5 -46.46 -45.20 -10.96
N PHE A 6 -45.32 -45.62 -10.42
CA PHE A 6 -44.51 -44.83 -9.52
C PHE A 6 -43.60 -43.88 -10.32
N ALA A 7 -43.81 -42.61 -10.21
CA ALA A 7 -42.93 -41.58 -10.73
C ALA A 7 -41.80 -41.27 -9.70
N CYS A 8 -40.59 -41.57 -10.05
CA CYS A 8 -39.40 -41.28 -9.26
C CYS A 8 -38.96 -39.83 -9.55
N LEU A 9 -39.16 -38.92 -8.57
CA LEU A 9 -38.66 -37.55 -8.62
C LEU A 9 -37.17 -37.57 -8.21
N THR A 10 -36.26 -37.42 -9.18
CA THR A 10 -34.84 -37.14 -8.91
C THR A 10 -34.66 -35.64 -8.70
N ALA A 11 -34.46 -35.22 -7.47
CA ALA A 11 -34.04 -33.87 -7.12
C ALA A 11 -32.59 -33.63 -7.50
N SER A 12 -32.36 -32.88 -8.58
CA SER A 12 -31.04 -32.41 -8.97
C SER A 12 -30.58 -31.28 -8.02
N PHE A 13 -29.64 -31.58 -7.14
CA PHE A 13 -28.99 -30.61 -6.28
C PHE A 13 -27.92 -29.90 -7.13
N ALA A 14 -28.23 -28.71 -7.66
CA ALA A 14 -27.28 -27.86 -8.33
C ALA A 14 -26.33 -27.26 -7.28
N LEU A 15 -25.08 -27.78 -7.26
CA LEU A 15 -23.98 -27.16 -6.52
C LEU A 15 -23.72 -25.78 -7.13
N LEU A 16 -24.10 -24.70 -6.44
CA LEU A 16 -23.62 -23.36 -6.71
C LEU A 16 -22.15 -23.32 -6.29
N VAL A 17 -21.25 -23.52 -7.26
CA VAL A 17 -19.84 -23.15 -7.10
C VAL A 17 -19.78 -21.62 -7.19
N PRO A 18 -19.31 -20.90 -6.16
CA PRO A 18 -19.09 -19.47 -6.31
C PRO A 18 -18.02 -19.30 -7.39
N ALA A 19 -18.37 -18.62 -8.47
CA ALA A 19 -17.41 -18.15 -9.45
C ALA A 19 -16.52 -17.14 -8.74
N VAL A 20 -15.30 -17.55 -8.39
CA VAL A 20 -14.23 -16.65 -8.01
C VAL A 20 -13.94 -15.85 -9.27
N ALA A 21 -14.39 -14.58 -9.30
CA ALA A 21 -13.99 -13.68 -10.37
C ALA A 21 -12.45 -13.61 -10.36
N PRO A 22 -11.79 -13.74 -11.50
CA PRO A 22 -10.36 -13.50 -11.56
C PRO A 22 -10.11 -12.07 -11.06
N ARG A 23 -9.24 -11.94 -10.06
CA ARG A 23 -8.72 -10.64 -9.68
C ARG A 23 -7.88 -10.17 -10.87
N ASP A 24 -8.15 -8.96 -11.33
CA ASP A 24 -7.33 -8.33 -12.36
C ASP A 24 -5.88 -8.31 -11.88
N ALA A 25 -4.99 -8.92 -12.68
CA ALA A 25 -3.56 -8.93 -12.39
C ALA A 25 -3.02 -7.55 -12.77
N GLU A 26 -2.61 -6.76 -11.77
CA GLU A 26 -1.92 -5.50 -11.98
C GLU A 26 -0.48 -5.78 -12.39
N ALA A 27 0.02 -5.10 -13.42
CA ALA A 27 1.28 -5.41 -14.09
C ALA A 27 2.42 -4.48 -13.65
N CYS A 28 3.64 -5.00 -13.75
CA CYS A 28 4.89 -4.33 -13.43
C CYS A 28 5.26 -3.26 -14.48
N GLY A 29 5.51 -2.02 -14.05
CA GLY A 29 6.10 -1.01 -14.92
C GLY A 29 7.59 -1.26 -15.15
N GLY A 30 8.02 -1.30 -16.41
CA GLY A 30 9.40 -1.55 -16.79
C GLY A 30 9.84 -3.03 -16.73
N CYS A 31 8.94 -3.95 -16.38
CA CYS A 31 9.26 -5.37 -16.34
C CYS A 31 8.91 -6.06 -17.64
N PHE A 32 9.82 -6.92 -18.10
CA PHE A 32 9.59 -7.82 -19.20
C PHE A 32 9.52 -9.24 -18.66
N SER A 33 8.54 -10.00 -19.13
CA SER A 33 8.43 -11.42 -18.84
C SER A 33 7.91 -12.15 -20.09
N PRO A 34 8.18 -13.45 -20.24
CA PRO A 34 7.62 -14.24 -21.33
C PRO A 34 6.08 -14.12 -21.38
N PRO A 35 5.47 -14.18 -22.58
CA PRO A 35 4.03 -13.99 -22.78
C PRO A 35 3.13 -14.97 -22.04
N GLU A 36 3.70 -16.05 -21.51
CA GLU A 36 2.97 -17.15 -20.85
C GLU A 36 2.95 -16.99 -19.32
N THR A 37 3.72 -16.05 -18.74
CA THR A 37 3.78 -15.82 -17.30
C THR A 37 2.86 -14.67 -16.89
N VAL A 38 1.96 -14.96 -15.96
CA VAL A 38 1.11 -13.93 -15.35
C VAL A 38 1.91 -13.27 -14.25
N THR A 39 2.50 -12.11 -14.55
CA THR A 39 3.22 -11.30 -13.59
C THR A 39 2.32 -10.18 -13.09
N SER A 40 2.30 -9.95 -11.80
CA SER A 40 1.56 -8.85 -11.20
C SER A 40 2.47 -8.05 -10.27
N VAL A 41 2.41 -6.74 -10.36
CA VAL A 41 3.05 -5.81 -9.42
C VAL A 41 1.98 -4.95 -8.80
N ASP A 42 1.88 -5.00 -7.48
CA ASP A 42 0.80 -4.36 -6.74
C ASP A 42 0.94 -2.84 -6.64
N SER A 43 2.15 -2.30 -6.75
CA SER A 43 2.42 -0.86 -6.82
C SER A 43 3.89 -0.58 -7.09
N HIS A 44 4.19 0.48 -7.84
CA HIS A 44 5.54 1.04 -7.98
C HIS A 44 5.82 2.04 -6.86
N ARG A 45 6.94 1.86 -6.17
CA ARG A 45 7.44 2.81 -5.18
C ARG A 45 8.82 3.24 -5.57
N MET A 46 8.97 4.53 -5.80
CA MET A 46 10.25 5.10 -6.22
C MET A 46 10.59 6.34 -5.40
N VAL A 47 11.88 6.53 -5.16
CA VAL A 47 12.42 7.74 -4.52
C VAL A 47 13.43 8.35 -5.46
N VAL A 48 13.40 9.65 -5.64
CA VAL A 48 14.43 10.39 -6.36
C VAL A 48 15.00 11.48 -5.47
N SER A 49 16.33 11.51 -5.36
CA SER A 49 17.05 12.63 -4.75
C SER A 49 17.72 13.43 -5.86
N LEU A 50 17.39 14.72 -5.95
CA LEU A 50 17.72 15.58 -7.07
C LEU A 50 18.62 16.74 -6.63
N SER A 51 19.89 16.73 -7.05
CA SER A 51 20.79 17.87 -6.92
C SER A 51 21.44 18.23 -8.25
N PRO A 52 22.06 19.40 -8.39
CA PRO A 52 22.78 19.78 -9.61
C PRO A 52 23.94 18.86 -9.95
N GLU A 53 24.61 18.30 -8.95
CA GLU A 53 25.83 17.50 -9.10
C GLU A 53 25.53 16.02 -9.30
N LYS A 54 24.45 15.53 -8.65
CA LYS A 54 24.11 14.11 -8.63
C LYS A 54 22.62 13.90 -8.39
N SER A 55 22.05 12.93 -9.08
CA SER A 55 20.73 12.40 -8.78
C SER A 55 20.82 10.94 -8.39
N ILE A 56 19.96 10.51 -7.49
CA ILE A 56 19.85 9.12 -7.04
C ILE A 56 18.43 8.68 -7.21
N LEU A 57 18.22 7.53 -7.84
CA LEU A 57 16.96 6.84 -7.93
C LEU A 57 17.00 5.60 -7.07
N TRP A 58 16.00 5.41 -6.24
CA TRP A 58 15.68 4.12 -5.60
C TRP A 58 14.38 3.60 -6.18
N ASP A 59 14.35 2.33 -6.55
CA ASP A 59 13.16 1.66 -7.06
C ASP A 59 12.88 0.39 -6.27
N GLN A 60 11.69 0.29 -5.70
CA GLN A 60 11.20 -0.89 -5.01
C GLN A 60 10.10 -1.54 -5.85
N ILE A 61 10.47 -2.60 -6.57
CA ILE A 61 9.53 -3.40 -7.34
C ILE A 61 8.99 -4.50 -6.44
N ARG A 62 7.68 -4.58 -6.34
CA ARG A 62 6.98 -5.72 -5.70
C ARG A 62 6.42 -6.60 -6.80
N TYR A 63 6.87 -7.83 -6.84
CA TYR A 63 6.59 -8.76 -7.89
C TYR A 63 6.01 -10.07 -7.33
N SER A 64 4.96 -10.58 -7.99
CA SER A 64 4.42 -11.90 -7.76
C SER A 64 4.37 -12.66 -9.09
N GLY A 65 5.16 -13.75 -9.21
CA GLY A 65 5.31 -14.55 -10.42
C GLY A 65 6.51 -15.47 -10.35
N ASP A 66 6.87 -16.09 -11.47
CA ASP A 66 8.06 -16.94 -11.55
C ASP A 66 9.32 -16.06 -11.66
N PRO A 67 10.29 -16.19 -10.76
CA PRO A 67 11.47 -15.33 -10.73
C PRO A 67 12.40 -15.50 -11.94
N GLU A 68 12.38 -16.66 -12.57
CA GLU A 68 13.29 -16.96 -13.69
C GLU A 68 12.97 -16.14 -14.94
N ASP A 69 11.75 -15.63 -15.02
CA ASP A 69 11.24 -14.88 -16.17
C ASP A 69 11.29 -13.36 -15.97
N PHE A 70 11.78 -12.88 -14.82
CA PHE A 70 11.74 -11.47 -14.47
C PHE A 70 12.96 -10.70 -15.02
N VAL A 71 12.70 -9.66 -15.80
CA VAL A 71 13.68 -8.64 -16.19
C VAL A 71 13.11 -7.25 -16.01
N TRP A 72 13.91 -6.39 -15.44
CA TRP A 72 13.61 -4.99 -15.29
C TRP A 72 14.58 -4.15 -16.11
N VAL A 73 14.06 -3.14 -16.82
CA VAL A 73 14.85 -2.28 -17.72
C VAL A 73 14.62 -0.82 -17.34
N LEU A 74 15.72 -0.09 -17.08
CA LEU A 74 15.70 1.33 -16.78
C LEU A 74 16.53 2.10 -17.79
N PRO A 75 15.97 3.08 -18.53
CA PRO A 75 16.77 3.99 -19.34
C PRO A 75 17.59 4.92 -18.45
N VAL A 76 18.87 5.08 -18.80
CA VAL A 76 19.83 5.90 -18.08
C VAL A 76 20.55 6.86 -19.03
N PRO A 77 20.93 8.08 -18.58
CA PRO A 77 21.50 9.11 -19.48
C PRO A 77 22.98 8.89 -19.79
N SER A 78 23.68 8.05 -19.02
CA SER A 78 25.12 7.89 -19.10
C SER A 78 25.53 6.47 -18.69
N PRO A 79 26.67 5.94 -19.16
CA PRO A 79 27.23 4.69 -18.64
C PRO A 79 27.86 4.88 -17.25
N ASP A 80 28.15 6.13 -16.85
CA ASP A 80 28.72 6.48 -15.56
C ASP A 80 27.67 6.45 -14.45
N VAL A 81 26.96 5.31 -14.33
CA VAL A 81 25.98 5.07 -13.26
C VAL A 81 26.57 4.13 -12.23
N ASP A 82 26.28 4.37 -10.96
CA ASP A 82 26.57 3.42 -9.89
C ASP A 82 25.31 2.69 -9.47
N ILE A 83 25.38 1.37 -9.41
CA ILE A 83 24.21 0.52 -9.16
C ILE A 83 24.47 -0.27 -7.88
N ALA A 84 23.52 -0.25 -6.97
CA ALA A 84 23.60 -0.99 -5.71
C ALA A 84 22.20 -1.47 -5.28
N VAL A 85 22.13 -2.44 -4.39
CA VAL A 85 20.91 -2.75 -3.65
C VAL A 85 20.69 -1.72 -2.55
N ALA A 86 19.42 -1.47 -2.23
CA ALA A 86 19.00 -0.59 -1.16
C ALA A 86 18.26 -1.34 -0.08
N ASP A 87 18.02 -0.67 1.05
CA ASP A 87 17.32 -1.21 2.18
C ASP A 87 15.78 -0.99 2.03
N ASP A 88 15.01 -2.06 2.16
CA ASP A 88 13.54 -2.00 2.22
C ASP A 88 13.02 -1.11 3.36
N LEU A 89 13.79 -0.99 4.45
CA LEU A 89 13.44 -0.15 5.58
C LEU A 89 13.27 1.32 5.16
N PHE A 90 14.03 1.80 4.19
CA PHE A 90 13.90 3.16 3.68
C PHE A 90 12.50 3.45 3.14
N PHE A 91 11.94 2.55 2.34
CA PHE A 91 10.58 2.67 1.81
C PHE A 91 9.51 2.51 2.89
N LEU A 92 9.72 1.62 3.85
CA LEU A 92 8.80 1.45 4.98
C LEU A 92 8.73 2.70 5.86
N GLU A 93 9.88 3.33 6.13
CA GLU A 93 9.96 4.56 6.92
C GLU A 93 9.32 5.75 6.18
N LEU A 94 9.59 5.90 4.88
CA LEU A 94 8.93 6.91 4.05
C LEU A 94 7.41 6.72 4.05
N GLU A 95 6.94 5.50 3.82
CA GLU A 95 5.51 5.18 3.83
C GLU A 95 4.88 5.51 5.17
N SER A 96 5.45 5.00 6.27
CA SER A 96 4.87 5.16 7.62
C SER A 96 4.75 6.61 8.08
N GLN A 97 5.64 7.49 7.59
CA GLN A 97 5.70 8.89 8.00
C GLN A 97 5.02 9.86 7.03
N THR A 98 4.73 9.43 5.82
CA THR A 98 4.20 10.32 4.77
C THR A 98 2.88 9.86 4.14
N ALA A 99 2.43 8.62 4.41
CA ALA A 99 1.13 8.16 3.96
C ALA A 99 0.01 8.95 4.64
N PRO A 100 -1.07 9.27 3.93
CA PRO A 100 -2.20 9.97 4.51
C PRO A 100 -2.81 9.21 5.68
N THR A 101 -2.94 9.90 6.81
CA THR A 101 -3.65 9.43 7.98
C THR A 101 -4.84 10.33 8.21
N ILE A 102 -6.04 9.77 8.11
CA ILE A 102 -7.28 10.52 8.28
C ILE A 102 -7.87 10.19 9.64
N ASN A 103 -7.99 11.21 10.49
CA ASN A 103 -8.57 11.08 11.82
C ASN A 103 -10.05 11.45 11.80
N PRO A 104 -10.87 10.78 12.62
CA PRO A 104 -12.24 11.21 12.85
C PRO A 104 -12.29 12.61 13.47
N PRO A 105 -13.29 13.42 13.15
CA PRO A 105 -13.50 14.69 13.82
C PRO A 105 -13.92 14.46 15.28
N PRO A 106 -13.65 15.42 16.18
CA PRO A 106 -14.16 15.35 17.53
C PRO A 106 -15.70 15.36 17.52
N LEU A 107 -16.29 14.38 18.17
CA LEU A 107 -17.74 14.33 18.31
C LEU A 107 -18.18 15.17 19.49
N PRO A 108 -19.32 15.91 19.39
CA PRO A 108 -19.91 16.55 20.54
C PRO A 108 -20.29 15.50 21.59
N PRO A 109 -20.28 15.83 22.88
CA PRO A 109 -20.76 14.91 23.90
C PRO A 109 -22.22 14.51 23.59
N LEU A 110 -22.56 13.25 23.87
CA LEU A 110 -23.95 12.83 23.82
C LEU A 110 -24.70 13.50 24.99
N ASP A 111 -25.91 13.93 24.71
CA ASP A 111 -26.82 14.45 25.74
C ASP A 111 -27.52 13.25 26.43
N CYS A 112 -26.74 12.53 27.24
CA CYS A 112 -27.19 11.37 27.99
C CYS A 112 -27.53 11.75 29.43
N PRO A 113 -28.54 11.09 30.04
CA PRO A 113 -28.80 11.22 31.46
C PRO A 113 -27.60 10.71 32.27
N PRO A 114 -27.32 11.28 33.45
CA PRO A 114 -26.23 10.80 34.31
C PRO A 114 -26.53 9.39 34.84
N PRO A 115 -25.48 8.61 35.14
CA PRO A 115 -25.66 7.33 35.80
C PRO A 115 -26.36 7.49 37.14
N PRO A 116 -27.14 6.50 37.59
CA PRO A 116 -27.67 6.48 38.93
C PRO A 116 -26.51 6.56 39.94
N GLU A 117 -26.63 7.41 40.96
CA GLU A 117 -25.59 7.59 41.97
C GLU A 117 -25.35 6.28 42.73
N GLU A 118 -24.35 5.51 42.32
CA GLU A 118 -23.83 4.40 43.12
C GLU A 118 -22.60 4.84 43.88
N SER A 119 -22.70 4.76 45.21
CA SER A 119 -21.59 4.97 46.11
C SER A 119 -20.76 3.70 46.29
N CYS A 120 -19.42 3.81 46.10
CA CYS A 120 -18.34 2.92 46.55
C CYS A 120 -17.74 1.87 45.60
N GLY A 121 -16.42 2.03 45.34
CA GLY A 121 -15.39 1.01 45.55
C GLY A 121 -14.40 0.68 44.49
N LEU A 122 -13.27 1.27 44.53
CA LEU A 122 -11.81 0.98 44.33
C LEU A 122 -11.32 -0.35 43.67
N PHE A 123 -10.16 -0.18 42.95
CA PHE A 123 -9.12 -1.12 42.43
C PHE A 123 -9.31 -1.57 40.97
N GLY A 124 -8.34 -1.67 40.04
CA GLY A 124 -6.92 -1.37 39.92
C GLY A 124 -6.14 -2.45 39.09
N CYS A 125 -5.15 -2.03 38.18
CA CYS A 125 -3.94 -2.74 37.61
C CYS A 125 -4.06 -3.69 36.40
N ASP A 126 -3.11 -3.90 35.47
CA ASP A 126 -1.83 -3.42 34.92
C ASP A 126 -1.18 -4.45 33.93
N GLN A 127 -0.43 -4.01 32.89
CA GLN A 127 0.88 -4.38 32.22
C GLN A 127 1.05 -5.59 31.25
N ALA A 128 1.75 -5.55 30.11
CA ALA A 128 2.98 -5.14 29.41
C ALA A 128 3.79 -6.26 28.61
N GLY A 129 4.41 -5.96 27.45
CA GLY A 129 5.78 -6.27 26.91
C GLY A 129 6.08 -7.45 25.94
N GLY A 130 6.74 -7.44 24.75
CA GLY A 130 8.03 -7.16 24.22
C GLY A 130 8.73 -8.17 23.26
N ASP A 131 9.55 -7.76 22.21
CA ASP A 131 10.78 -8.27 21.46
C ASP A 131 10.80 -9.51 20.51
N GLY A 132 11.61 -9.64 19.35
CA GLY A 132 12.64 -9.04 18.58
C GLY A 132 13.48 -9.97 17.62
N SER A 133 14.12 -9.50 16.48
CA SER A 133 15.34 -9.79 15.61
C SER A 133 15.66 -11.15 14.87
N GLY A 134 16.29 -11.31 13.64
CA GLY A 134 17.28 -10.73 12.79
C GLY A 134 18.04 -11.72 11.79
N ASP A 135 18.78 -11.23 10.69
CA ASP A 135 19.95 -11.72 9.84
C ASP A 135 19.86 -12.86 8.79
N GLY A 136 20.51 -12.93 7.57
CA GLY A 136 21.31 -12.22 6.61
C GLY A 136 22.16 -13.12 5.61
N TYR A 137 22.69 -12.61 4.39
CA TYR A 137 23.74 -13.07 3.40
C TYR A 137 23.37 -13.98 2.20
N ALA A 138 24.10 -14.00 1.03
CA ALA A 138 24.76 -13.24 -0.01
C ALA A 138 25.31 -14.15 -1.15
N ALA A 139 25.37 -13.65 -2.44
CA ALA A 139 26.25 -13.56 -3.63
C ALA A 139 26.52 -14.75 -4.59
N ASP A 140 26.68 -14.59 -5.90
CA ASP A 140 27.58 -14.15 -7.01
C ASP A 140 27.44 -15.03 -8.30
N ALA A 141 27.57 -14.72 -9.52
CA ALA A 141 27.94 -13.90 -10.64
C ALA A 141 27.97 -14.60 -12.05
N GLY A 142 27.80 -13.90 -13.17
CA GLY A 142 28.51 -13.74 -14.44
C GLY A 142 27.93 -14.27 -15.77
N ALA A 143 27.86 -13.64 -16.79
CA ALA A 143 28.37 -12.74 -17.80
C ALA A 143 28.09 -13.07 -19.30
N GLY A 144 27.91 -12.08 -20.19
CA GLY A 144 28.41 -11.91 -21.56
C GLY A 144 27.51 -11.49 -22.73
N ASP A 145 27.74 -10.58 -23.37
CA ASP A 145 28.26 -9.64 -24.38
C ASP A 145 27.26 -9.11 -25.44
N VAL A 146 27.01 -7.86 -25.36
CA VAL A 146 26.59 -6.80 -26.28
C VAL A 146 27.52 -5.65 -25.96
N ASP A 147 27.52 -4.44 -26.54
CA ASP A 147 28.38 -3.37 -26.01
C ASP A 147 28.06 -3.14 -24.53
N VAL A 148 28.61 -4.03 -23.72
CA VAL A 148 28.44 -4.13 -22.28
C VAL A 148 29.42 -3.14 -21.70
N TYR A 149 28.91 -1.98 -21.35
CA TYR A 149 29.71 -0.97 -20.67
C TYR A 149 30.10 -1.43 -19.27
N ARG A 150 29.23 -2.25 -18.67
CA ARG A 150 29.45 -2.80 -17.34
C ARG A 150 28.58 -4.03 -17.14
N GLU A 151 29.15 -5.05 -16.54
CA GLU A 151 28.46 -6.22 -16.09
C GLU A 151 28.89 -6.51 -14.66
N GLU A 152 27.92 -6.64 -13.76
CA GLU A 152 28.21 -6.89 -12.37
C GLU A 152 27.04 -7.60 -11.69
N VAL A 153 27.33 -8.26 -10.59
CA VAL A 153 26.30 -8.80 -9.70
C VAL A 153 26.08 -7.83 -8.57
N VAL A 154 24.83 -7.41 -8.41
CA VAL A 154 24.40 -6.44 -7.41
C VAL A 154 23.31 -7.08 -6.55
N GLY A 155 23.70 -7.56 -5.35
CA GLY A 155 22.78 -8.30 -4.48
C GLY A 155 22.25 -9.57 -5.17
N PRO A 156 20.91 -9.74 -5.27
CA PRO A 156 20.30 -10.90 -5.92
C PRO A 156 20.21 -10.77 -7.45
N TYR A 157 20.74 -9.70 -8.04
CA TYR A 157 20.57 -9.37 -9.45
C TYR A 157 21.84 -9.53 -10.26
N GLU A 158 21.72 -10.13 -11.43
CA GLU A 158 22.66 -9.94 -12.53
C GLU A 158 22.29 -8.64 -13.26
N THR A 159 23.27 -7.76 -13.38
CA THR A 159 23.05 -6.39 -13.86
C THR A 159 23.96 -6.10 -15.04
N VAL A 160 23.41 -5.50 -16.09
CA VAL A 160 24.18 -5.06 -17.25
C VAL A 160 23.77 -3.65 -17.66
N VAL A 161 24.75 -2.83 -18.04
CA VAL A 161 24.53 -1.53 -18.67
C VAL A 161 24.81 -1.66 -20.15
N ILE A 162 23.77 -1.52 -20.96
CA ILE A 162 23.80 -1.67 -22.42
C ILE A 162 23.41 -0.38 -23.12
N GLY A 163 24.05 -0.11 -24.24
CA GLY A 163 23.67 0.97 -25.15
C GLY A 163 23.31 0.45 -26.53
N SER A 164 22.37 1.09 -27.16
CA SER A 164 22.06 0.86 -28.57
C SER A 164 21.46 2.13 -29.19
N GLU A 165 21.99 2.56 -30.29
CA GLU A 165 21.37 3.57 -31.15
C GLU A 165 20.29 2.93 -32.07
N ASP A 166 20.26 1.59 -32.10
CA ASP A 166 19.29 0.82 -32.89
C ASP A 166 18.30 0.08 -31.95
N PRO A 167 17.02 0.48 -31.92
CA PRO A 167 16.01 -0.19 -31.12
C PRO A 167 15.83 -1.66 -31.50
N VAL A 168 16.11 -2.04 -32.77
CA VAL A 168 16.01 -3.41 -33.20
C VAL A 168 17.12 -4.26 -32.59
N ALA A 169 18.33 -3.72 -32.47
CA ALA A 169 19.44 -4.42 -31.83
C ALA A 169 19.15 -4.68 -30.35
N LEU A 170 18.62 -3.69 -29.61
CA LEU A 170 18.23 -3.88 -28.22
C LEU A 170 17.13 -4.93 -28.06
N ILE A 171 16.08 -4.85 -28.89
CA ILE A 171 14.96 -5.81 -28.85
C ILE A 171 15.46 -7.22 -29.20
N THR A 172 16.35 -7.34 -30.18
CA THR A 172 16.97 -8.62 -30.57
C THR A 172 17.77 -9.20 -29.41
N TRP A 173 18.58 -8.37 -28.77
CA TRP A 173 19.37 -8.81 -27.62
C TRP A 173 18.47 -9.32 -26.48
N LEU A 174 17.41 -8.58 -26.13
CA LEU A 174 16.44 -9.00 -25.11
C LEU A 174 15.79 -10.35 -25.48
N ASN A 175 15.36 -10.53 -26.75
CA ASN A 175 14.76 -11.77 -27.22
C ASN A 175 15.77 -12.93 -27.23
N ASP A 176 17.02 -12.70 -27.64
CA ASP A 176 18.07 -13.74 -27.68
C ASP A 176 18.45 -14.22 -26.27
N HIS A 177 18.22 -13.36 -25.24
CA HIS A 177 18.39 -13.71 -23.83
C HIS A 177 17.12 -14.27 -23.18
N GLY A 178 16.12 -14.63 -23.95
CA GLY A 178 14.91 -15.31 -23.50
C GLY A 178 13.77 -14.39 -23.05
N TYR A 179 13.91 -13.06 -23.24
CA TYR A 179 12.87 -12.09 -22.88
C TYR A 179 12.05 -11.71 -24.12
N ALA A 180 10.84 -12.23 -24.21
CA ALA A 180 9.93 -11.86 -25.29
C ALA A 180 9.41 -10.44 -25.07
N VAL A 181 9.92 -9.48 -25.83
CA VAL A 181 9.45 -8.10 -25.82
C VAL A 181 8.09 -8.01 -26.49
N PRO A 182 7.01 -7.65 -25.79
CA PRO A 182 5.70 -7.46 -26.39
C PRO A 182 5.75 -6.38 -27.48
N GLU A 183 5.00 -6.54 -28.55
CA GLU A 183 4.96 -5.59 -29.67
C GLU A 183 4.54 -4.17 -29.20
N SER A 184 3.69 -4.09 -28.19
CA SER A 184 3.24 -2.83 -27.57
C SER A 184 4.38 -2.02 -26.93
N THR A 185 5.49 -2.65 -26.55
CA THR A 185 6.63 -2.00 -25.87
C THR A 185 7.65 -1.42 -26.84
N ARG A 186 7.65 -1.86 -28.09
CA ARG A 186 8.60 -1.37 -29.12
C ARG A 186 8.61 0.14 -29.29
N PRO A 187 7.46 0.84 -29.36
CA PRO A 187 7.48 2.30 -29.46
C PRO A 187 8.10 3.00 -28.26
N ILE A 188 7.99 2.38 -27.07
CA ILE A 188 8.59 2.92 -25.83
C ILE A 188 10.11 2.76 -25.88
N ILE A 189 10.59 1.57 -26.22
CA ILE A 189 12.03 1.29 -26.40
C ILE A 189 12.62 2.22 -27.46
N SER A 190 11.98 2.34 -28.64
CA SER A 190 12.42 3.23 -29.70
C SER A 190 12.51 4.67 -29.26
N HIS A 191 11.58 5.15 -28.42
CA HIS A 191 11.60 6.51 -27.89
C HIS A 191 12.89 6.82 -27.10
N TYR A 192 13.39 5.86 -26.31
CA TYR A 192 14.62 6.04 -25.53
C TYR A 192 15.89 5.83 -26.37
N THR A 193 15.89 4.89 -27.28
CA THR A 193 17.04 4.70 -28.20
C THR A 193 17.21 5.90 -29.13
N ASP A 194 16.11 6.51 -29.61
CA ASP A 194 16.13 7.76 -30.40
C ASP A 194 16.73 8.94 -29.62
N GLN A 195 16.76 8.87 -28.30
CA GLN A 195 17.38 9.88 -27.41
C GLN A 195 18.79 9.49 -26.97
N SER A 196 19.37 8.45 -27.58
CA SER A 196 20.66 7.89 -27.21
C SER A 196 20.78 7.50 -25.73
N SER A 197 19.66 7.09 -25.13
CA SER A 197 19.65 6.56 -23.77
C SER A 197 20.34 5.20 -23.74
N LEU A 198 21.07 4.96 -22.67
CA LEU A 198 21.54 3.63 -22.30
C LEU A 198 20.49 2.94 -21.43
N PHE A 199 20.68 1.67 -21.19
CA PHE A 199 19.72 0.89 -20.39
C PHE A 199 20.47 0.10 -19.33
N VAL A 200 20.04 0.23 -18.09
CA VAL A 200 20.35 -0.73 -17.02
C VAL A 200 19.34 -1.85 -17.15
N VAL A 201 19.83 -3.06 -17.30
CA VAL A 201 18.99 -4.27 -17.34
C VAL A 201 19.36 -5.12 -16.13
N LEU A 202 18.35 -5.54 -15.38
CA LEU A 202 18.49 -6.40 -14.20
C LEU A 202 17.60 -7.62 -14.37
N ARG A 203 18.14 -8.78 -14.00
CA ARG A 203 17.36 -10.01 -13.81
C ARG A 203 17.72 -10.65 -12.48
N LEU A 204 16.87 -11.50 -11.93
CA LEU A 204 17.27 -12.30 -10.79
C LEU A 204 18.33 -13.30 -11.20
N ALA A 205 19.32 -13.51 -10.34
CA ALA A 205 20.33 -14.53 -10.55
C ALA A 205 19.67 -15.93 -10.54
N PRO A 206 20.23 -16.92 -11.26
CA PRO A 206 19.70 -18.28 -11.26
C PRO A 206 19.56 -18.83 -9.82
N ASP A 207 18.50 -19.57 -9.59
CA ASP A 207 18.16 -20.18 -8.28
C ASP A 207 17.80 -19.17 -7.16
N VAL A 208 17.62 -17.89 -7.47
CA VAL A 208 17.21 -16.84 -6.53
C VAL A 208 15.69 -16.62 -6.66
N GLY A 209 14.96 -16.83 -5.57
CA GLY A 209 13.51 -16.62 -5.54
C GLY A 209 13.10 -15.14 -5.36
N VAL A 210 11.86 -14.81 -5.74
CA VAL A 210 11.27 -13.45 -5.59
C VAL A 210 11.32 -12.89 -4.17
N THR A 211 11.39 -13.74 -3.16
CA THR A 211 11.53 -13.33 -1.75
C THR A 211 12.89 -12.70 -1.42
N ALA A 212 13.88 -12.86 -2.30
CA ALA A 212 15.20 -12.25 -2.16
C ALA A 212 15.30 -10.89 -2.88
N MET A 213 14.25 -10.46 -3.56
CA MET A 213 14.24 -9.14 -4.23
C MET A 213 14.45 -8.03 -3.22
N GLN A 214 15.34 -7.12 -3.55
CA GLN A 214 15.69 -5.93 -2.78
C GLN A 214 15.47 -4.70 -3.66
N PRO A 215 15.18 -3.53 -3.08
CA PRO A 215 15.16 -2.30 -3.85
C PRO A 215 16.50 -2.02 -4.52
N ILE A 216 16.47 -1.43 -5.70
CA ILE A 216 17.65 -1.02 -6.45
C ILE A 216 17.89 0.46 -6.22
N ARG A 217 19.17 0.84 -6.10
CA ARG A 217 19.64 2.22 -6.10
C ARG A 217 20.51 2.45 -7.33
N VAL A 218 20.19 3.50 -8.09
CA VAL A 218 20.97 3.94 -9.25
C VAL A 218 21.36 5.39 -9.05
N GLU A 219 22.69 5.66 -9.03
CA GLU A 219 23.24 7.00 -8.90
C GLU A 219 23.68 7.53 -10.27
N TYR A 220 23.28 8.76 -10.58
CA TYR A 220 23.57 9.43 -11.86
C TYR A 220 24.38 10.69 -11.64
N PRO A 221 25.36 11.00 -12.49
CA PRO A 221 25.99 12.31 -12.49
C PRO A 221 25.00 13.37 -13.00
N GLY A 222 24.92 14.49 -12.27
CA GLY A 222 24.08 15.63 -12.65
C GLY A 222 22.61 15.50 -12.27
N PHE A 223 21.83 16.51 -12.70
CA PHE A 223 20.40 16.63 -12.38
C PHE A 223 19.52 15.79 -13.30
N MET A 224 18.80 14.82 -12.76
CA MET A 224 17.81 14.03 -13.48
C MET A 224 16.46 14.75 -13.50
N GLY A 225 16.27 15.67 -14.43
CA GLY A 225 15.05 16.44 -14.56
C GLY A 225 13.87 15.71 -15.21
N THR A 226 14.08 14.51 -15.72
CA THR A 226 13.06 13.70 -16.39
C THR A 226 13.06 12.30 -15.82
N PHE A 227 11.92 11.89 -15.28
CA PHE A 227 11.67 10.56 -14.76
C PHE A 227 11.06 9.68 -15.86
N PRO A 228 11.55 8.46 -16.13
CA PRO A 228 11.18 7.65 -17.30
C PRO A 228 9.81 6.97 -17.13
N LEU A 229 8.74 7.77 -16.96
CA LEU A 229 7.40 7.29 -16.69
C LEU A 229 6.84 6.37 -17.79
N ARG A 230 7.23 6.60 -19.05
CA ARG A 230 6.85 5.70 -20.15
C ARG A 230 7.41 4.30 -19.98
N MET A 231 8.67 4.18 -19.51
CA MET A 231 9.26 2.87 -19.25
C MET A 231 8.53 2.16 -18.11
N VAL A 232 8.09 2.88 -17.09
CA VAL A 232 7.30 2.34 -15.98
C VAL A 232 5.97 1.74 -16.45
N THR A 233 5.42 2.18 -17.59
CA THR A 233 4.19 1.58 -18.14
C THR A 233 4.41 0.27 -18.88
N VAL A 234 5.65 -0.10 -19.17
CA VAL A 234 5.95 -1.37 -19.84
C VAL A 234 5.62 -2.51 -18.89
N GLY A 235 4.77 -3.42 -19.33
CA GLY A 235 4.26 -4.51 -18.51
C GLY A 235 3.09 -4.14 -17.58
N ALA A 236 2.71 -2.87 -17.47
CA ALA A 236 1.47 -2.48 -16.81
C ALA A 236 0.25 -2.85 -17.68
N TYR A 237 -0.79 -3.45 -17.05
CA TYR A 237 -1.90 -4.04 -17.82
C TYR A 237 -3.00 -3.02 -18.15
N SER A 238 -3.44 -2.23 -17.19
CA SER A 238 -4.53 -1.25 -17.38
C SER A 238 -4.31 0.05 -16.67
N ALA A 239 -3.88 0.02 -15.42
CA ALA A 239 -3.61 1.17 -14.59
C ALA A 239 -2.19 1.12 -14.01
N LEU A 240 -1.62 2.29 -13.80
CA LEU A 240 -0.36 2.50 -13.12
C LEU A 240 -0.66 3.10 -11.74
N THR A 241 -0.48 2.31 -10.69
CA THR A 241 -0.49 2.79 -9.32
C THR A 241 0.94 3.05 -8.87
N MET A 242 1.26 4.28 -8.49
CA MET A 242 2.63 4.65 -8.20
C MET A 242 2.71 5.67 -7.06
N THR A 243 3.69 5.46 -6.18
CA THR A 243 4.15 6.44 -5.19
C THR A 243 5.55 6.91 -5.56
N LEU A 244 5.71 8.22 -5.70
CA LEU A 244 6.99 8.86 -5.98
C LEU A 244 7.35 9.85 -4.87
N TRP A 245 8.43 9.59 -4.15
CA TRP A 245 9.02 10.54 -3.22
C TRP A 245 10.14 11.31 -3.92
N ILE A 246 10.08 12.63 -3.82
CA ILE A 246 11.07 13.53 -4.42
C ILE A 246 11.78 14.27 -3.29
N ILE A 247 13.09 14.09 -3.19
CA ILE A 247 13.97 14.80 -2.25
C ILE A 247 14.76 15.81 -3.05
N ALA A 248 14.56 17.12 -2.75
CA ALA A 248 15.18 18.23 -3.47
C ALA A 248 15.42 19.40 -2.52
N GLU A 249 15.96 20.54 -3.00
CA GLU A 249 16.16 21.74 -2.18
C GLU A 249 14.86 22.43 -1.73
N GLN A 250 13.75 22.13 -2.41
CA GLN A 250 12.43 22.68 -2.14
C GLN A 250 11.36 21.71 -2.62
N ARG A 251 10.08 22.08 -2.45
CA ARG A 251 8.98 21.31 -2.98
C ARG A 251 9.10 21.17 -4.51
N PHE A 252 9.03 19.91 -4.98
CA PHE A 252 9.03 19.54 -6.39
C PHE A 252 7.72 18.87 -6.78
N GLY A 253 7.44 18.88 -8.08
CA GLY A 253 6.26 18.22 -8.67
C GLY A 253 6.46 17.99 -10.15
N GLY A 254 5.40 17.51 -10.81
CA GLY A 254 5.37 17.33 -12.25
C GLY A 254 5.21 18.67 -12.97
N LEU A 255 6.06 18.94 -13.97
CA LEU A 255 5.95 20.15 -14.81
C LEU A 255 5.03 19.96 -16.02
N ASN A 256 4.77 18.71 -16.42
CA ASN A 256 3.98 18.36 -17.61
C ASN A 256 2.76 17.49 -17.29
N TYR A 257 2.55 17.19 -16.02
CA TYR A 257 1.34 16.55 -15.50
C TYR A 257 0.72 17.43 -14.43
N PRO A 258 -0.61 17.51 -14.33
CA PRO A 258 -1.26 18.20 -13.22
C PRO A 258 -0.81 17.63 -11.88
N THR A 259 -0.54 18.51 -10.93
CA THR A 259 -0.32 18.15 -9.53
C THR A 259 -1.44 18.77 -8.71
N VAL A 260 -2.17 17.98 -7.94
CA VAL A 260 -3.35 18.36 -7.19
C VAL A 260 -3.21 18.02 -5.72
N GLU A 261 -4.00 18.65 -4.86
CA GLU A 261 -4.10 18.38 -3.44
C GLU A 261 -5.55 18.08 -3.08
N ILE A 262 -5.80 17.26 -2.08
CA ILE A 262 -7.13 17.03 -1.54
C ILE A 262 -7.39 18.07 -0.46
N ASP A 263 -8.51 18.81 -0.60
CA ASP A 263 -8.93 19.78 0.42
C ASP A 263 -9.44 19.01 1.66
N PRO A 264 -8.86 19.21 2.85
CA PRO A 264 -9.35 18.61 4.07
C PRO A 264 -10.81 18.97 4.42
N ALA A 265 -11.33 20.07 3.86
CA ALA A 265 -12.73 20.48 4.02
C ALA A 265 -13.74 19.52 3.38
N ASP A 266 -13.31 18.72 2.39
CA ASP A 266 -14.15 17.74 1.71
C ASP A 266 -14.13 16.35 2.39
N LEU A 267 -13.28 16.18 3.43
CA LEU A 267 -13.18 14.93 4.15
C LEU A 267 -14.40 14.67 5.04
N VAL A 268 -14.98 13.50 4.86
CA VAL A 268 -16.12 12.99 5.64
C VAL A 268 -15.70 11.68 6.30
N TRP A 269 -15.92 11.58 7.61
CA TRP A 269 -15.70 10.34 8.35
C TRP A 269 -17.01 9.57 8.52
N ASP A 270 -17.02 8.28 8.22
CA ASP A 270 -18.13 7.38 8.48
C ASP A 270 -17.82 6.55 9.74
N PHE A 271 -18.52 6.84 10.85
CA PHE A 271 -18.33 6.13 12.11
C PHE A 271 -18.80 4.67 12.06
N ALA A 272 -19.79 4.34 11.23
CA ALA A 272 -20.25 2.97 11.07
C ALA A 272 -19.24 2.12 10.27
N ALA A 273 -18.60 2.71 9.26
CA ALA A 273 -17.57 2.06 8.46
C ALA A 273 -16.18 2.14 9.11
N GLY A 274 -15.94 3.05 10.07
CA GLY A 274 -14.63 3.31 10.67
C GLY A 274 -13.60 3.85 9.68
N SER A 275 -14.03 4.57 8.64
CA SER A 275 -13.20 5.06 7.54
C SER A 275 -13.68 6.39 7.00
N SER A 276 -12.84 7.05 6.18
CA SER A 276 -13.19 8.29 5.50
C SER A 276 -13.43 8.08 4.00
N ASN A 277 -13.94 9.12 3.34
CA ASN A 277 -14.09 9.18 1.89
C ASN A 277 -12.78 9.53 1.14
N TYR A 278 -11.62 9.48 1.81
CA TYR A 278 -10.33 9.93 1.24
C TYR A 278 -10.00 9.26 -0.11
N LEU A 279 -10.17 7.94 -0.21
CA LEU A 279 -9.87 7.21 -1.45
C LEU A 279 -10.78 7.63 -2.62
N ALA A 280 -12.04 7.95 -2.34
CA ALA A 280 -12.95 8.48 -3.36
C ALA A 280 -12.48 9.86 -3.83
N LEU A 281 -12.15 10.77 -2.90
CA LEU A 281 -11.61 12.09 -3.23
C LEU A 281 -10.30 12.01 -4.01
N PHE A 282 -9.43 11.06 -3.68
CA PHE A 282 -8.18 10.81 -4.39
C PHE A 282 -8.43 10.47 -5.87
N ARG A 283 -9.33 9.55 -6.14
CA ARG A 283 -9.70 9.15 -7.50
C ARG A 283 -10.42 10.27 -8.25
N ASP A 284 -11.36 10.92 -7.60
CA ASP A 284 -12.10 12.07 -8.17
C ASP A 284 -11.17 13.23 -8.53
N ALA A 285 -10.11 13.48 -7.74
CA ALA A 285 -9.11 14.50 -8.03
C ALA A 285 -8.30 14.16 -9.29
N ILE A 286 -7.91 12.90 -9.47
CA ILE A 286 -7.21 12.44 -10.68
C ILE A 286 -8.14 12.51 -11.89
N ASP A 287 -9.36 12.01 -11.79
CA ASP A 287 -10.36 11.99 -12.87
C ASP A 287 -10.73 13.42 -13.32
N SER A 288 -10.95 14.33 -12.37
CA SER A 288 -11.26 15.74 -12.64
C SER A 288 -10.13 16.47 -13.36
N ALA A 289 -8.89 16.00 -13.19
CA ALA A 289 -7.72 16.51 -13.91
C ALA A 289 -7.44 15.75 -15.22
N GLY A 290 -8.42 15.03 -15.74
CA GLY A 290 -8.35 14.28 -17.01
C GLY A 290 -7.69 12.90 -16.89
N GLY A 291 -7.73 12.28 -15.71
CA GLY A 291 -7.24 10.94 -15.45
C GLY A 291 -5.72 10.79 -15.44
N LYS A 292 -4.97 11.88 -15.29
CA LYS A 292 -3.49 11.91 -15.39
C LYS A 292 -2.81 12.86 -14.41
N ALA A 293 -3.38 13.03 -13.22
CA ALA A 293 -2.81 13.88 -12.19
C ALA A 293 -1.97 13.09 -11.18
N TRP A 294 -1.07 13.81 -10.54
CA TRP A 294 -0.36 13.38 -9.34
C TRP A 294 -0.97 14.11 -8.14
N VAL A 295 -1.35 13.35 -7.11
CA VAL A 295 -1.86 13.90 -5.86
C VAL A 295 -0.70 14.07 -4.89
N THR A 296 -0.46 15.30 -4.43
CA THR A 296 0.49 15.55 -3.35
C THR A 296 -0.15 15.11 -2.04
N GLN A 297 0.48 14.18 -1.35
CA GLN A 297 0.00 13.66 -0.06
C GLN A 297 0.82 14.15 1.13
N PHE A 298 2.07 14.51 0.88
CA PHE A 298 2.97 15.08 1.88
C PHE A 298 3.94 16.07 1.22
N ALA A 299 4.27 17.16 1.91
CA ALA A 299 5.34 18.05 1.52
C ALA A 299 5.95 18.71 2.77
N GLY A 300 7.25 18.54 3.02
CA GLY A 300 7.88 19.07 4.22
C GLY A 300 9.39 18.85 4.27
N ASN A 301 10.03 19.39 5.31
CA ASN A 301 11.46 19.21 5.52
C ASN A 301 11.76 17.75 5.93
N LEU A 302 12.66 17.10 5.19
CA LEU A 302 13.09 15.71 5.46
C LEU A 302 13.73 15.54 6.85
N ASP A 303 14.41 16.60 7.36
CA ASP A 303 15.05 16.55 8.66
C ASP A 303 14.07 16.55 9.85
N GLN A 304 12.78 16.76 9.62
CA GLN A 304 11.75 16.62 10.63
C GLN A 304 11.22 15.20 10.75
N LEU A 305 11.63 14.30 9.84
CA LEU A 305 11.27 12.89 9.83
C LEU A 305 12.39 12.05 10.42
N TYR A 306 12.02 10.92 11.00
CA TYR A 306 12.97 10.00 11.64
C TYR A 306 13.27 8.82 10.74
N PHE A 307 14.55 8.55 10.50
CA PHE A 307 15.03 7.44 9.69
C PHE A 307 16.14 6.67 10.39
N GLN A 308 16.07 5.35 10.33
CA GLN A 308 17.12 4.42 10.73
C GLN A 308 17.88 3.90 9.49
N SER A 309 17.22 3.85 8.34
CA SER A 309 17.83 3.41 7.09
C SER A 309 19.04 4.29 6.71
N PRO A 310 20.17 3.69 6.30
CA PRO A 310 21.35 4.44 5.84
C PRO A 310 21.09 5.20 4.54
N GLU A 311 20.10 4.83 3.75
CA GLU A 311 19.78 5.42 2.45
C GLU A 311 19.43 6.91 2.57
N VAL A 312 18.83 7.33 3.68
CA VAL A 312 18.52 8.74 3.91
C VAL A 312 19.79 9.61 4.00
N ALA A 313 20.90 9.04 4.48
CA ALA A 313 22.17 9.77 4.53
C ALA A 313 22.72 10.03 3.13
N LEU A 314 22.56 9.08 2.20
CA LEU A 314 22.91 9.25 0.79
C LEU A 314 22.00 10.31 0.11
N ALA A 315 20.69 10.25 0.37
CA ALA A 315 19.73 11.23 -0.14
C ALA A 315 20.06 12.67 0.33
N ARG A 316 20.62 12.83 1.53
CA ARG A 316 21.01 14.13 2.09
C ARG A 316 22.35 14.66 1.59
N GLN A 317 23.27 13.79 1.11
CA GLN A 317 24.67 14.18 0.83
C GLN A 317 24.82 15.38 -0.10
N ALA A 318 23.96 15.51 -1.10
CA ALA A 318 24.04 16.55 -2.10
C ALA A 318 23.04 17.71 -1.88
N ILE A 319 22.25 17.67 -0.81
CA ILE A 319 21.16 18.62 -0.57
C ILE A 319 21.25 19.16 0.87
N PRO A 320 21.75 20.39 1.07
CA PRO A 320 21.98 20.95 2.42
C PRO A 320 20.72 21.09 3.29
N TYR A 321 19.57 21.36 2.64
CA TYR A 321 18.26 21.52 3.29
C TYR A 321 17.23 20.65 2.56
N PRO A 322 17.26 19.32 2.77
CA PRO A 322 16.44 18.41 1.98
C PRO A 322 14.96 18.58 2.28
N TYR A 323 14.20 18.79 1.23
CA TYR A 323 12.75 18.88 1.26
C TYR A 323 12.15 17.65 0.57
N LEU A 324 11.19 16.99 1.22
CA LEU A 324 10.53 15.81 0.72
C LEU A 324 9.14 16.16 0.20
N THR A 325 8.83 15.71 -1.01
CA THR A 325 7.47 15.74 -1.57
C THR A 325 7.04 14.31 -1.90
N ARG A 326 5.89 13.88 -1.41
CA ARG A 326 5.25 12.62 -1.80
C ARG A 326 4.15 12.91 -2.83
N LEU A 327 4.23 12.23 -3.95
CA LEU A 327 3.25 12.25 -5.03
C LEU A 327 2.72 10.84 -5.24
N ASP A 328 1.40 10.68 -5.29
CA ASP A 328 0.75 9.42 -5.61
C ASP A 328 -0.15 9.58 -6.83
N THR A 329 -0.28 8.52 -7.61
CA THR A 329 -1.17 8.47 -8.77
C THR A 329 -1.78 7.08 -8.95
N GLU A 330 -2.98 7.06 -9.52
CA GLU A 330 -3.64 5.89 -10.08
C GLU A 330 -4.15 6.31 -11.46
N MET A 331 -3.33 6.11 -12.52
CA MET A 331 -3.69 6.54 -13.86
C MET A 331 -3.68 5.39 -14.86
N LEU A 332 -4.55 5.46 -15.86
CA LEU A 332 -4.55 4.47 -16.94
C LEU A 332 -3.28 4.60 -17.78
N VAL A 333 -2.77 3.47 -18.26
CA VAL A 333 -1.54 3.40 -19.06
C VAL A 333 -1.63 4.26 -20.32
N ASP A 334 -2.79 4.30 -20.97
CA ASP A 334 -3.04 5.12 -22.17
C ASP A 334 -3.14 6.62 -21.87
N HIS A 335 -3.27 7.03 -20.60
CA HIS A 335 -3.20 8.41 -20.17
C HIS A 335 -1.75 8.89 -19.98
N VAL A 336 -0.75 7.99 -19.97
CA VAL A 336 0.67 8.37 -19.86
C VAL A 336 1.16 8.94 -21.19
N ALA A 337 1.08 10.26 -21.31
CA ALA A 337 1.42 10.97 -22.54
C ALA A 337 2.93 11.14 -22.78
N GLY A 338 3.77 10.93 -21.76
CA GLY A 338 5.22 11.13 -21.84
C GLY A 338 5.89 10.91 -20.49
N ASP A 339 7.20 11.05 -20.47
CA ASP A 339 7.98 11.00 -19.24
C ASP A 339 7.64 12.18 -18.32
N LEU A 340 7.71 11.94 -17.01
CA LEU A 340 7.41 12.96 -16.02
C LEU A 340 8.60 13.91 -15.88
N ARG A 341 8.42 15.16 -16.24
CA ARG A 341 9.41 16.21 -15.99
C ARG A 341 9.27 16.75 -14.58
N LEU A 342 10.33 16.68 -13.80
CA LEU A 342 10.39 17.10 -12.41
C LEU A 342 10.96 18.50 -12.29
N GLY A 343 10.40 19.29 -11.40
CA GLY A 343 10.89 20.63 -11.12
C GLY A 343 10.20 21.28 -9.93
N PRO A 344 10.64 22.52 -9.58
CA PRO A 344 10.05 23.28 -8.49
C PRO A 344 8.54 23.43 -8.63
N ALA A 345 7.81 23.16 -7.56
CA ALA A 345 6.37 23.28 -7.49
C ALA A 345 5.95 24.36 -6.49
N ASN A 346 4.83 25.04 -6.78
CA ASN A 346 4.22 25.97 -5.84
C ASN A 346 3.59 25.23 -4.64
N GLY A 347 3.37 25.94 -3.55
CA GLY A 347 2.76 25.45 -2.33
C GLY A 347 3.74 25.44 -1.16
N GLY A 348 3.18 25.37 0.04
CA GLY A 348 3.92 25.26 1.30
C GLY A 348 4.05 23.80 1.76
N ASN A 349 4.30 23.63 3.06
CA ASN A 349 4.23 22.32 3.69
C ASN A 349 2.81 21.76 3.60
N LEU A 350 2.71 20.47 3.38
CA LEU A 350 1.46 19.71 3.38
C LEU A 350 1.59 18.55 4.36
N SER A 351 0.71 18.54 5.37
CA SER A 351 0.67 17.45 6.34
C SER A 351 -0.09 16.25 5.76
N ASN A 352 0.43 15.07 6.00
CA ASN A 352 -0.28 13.81 5.74
C ASN A 352 -1.24 13.42 6.87
N ASN A 353 -1.16 14.10 8.01
CA ASN A 353 -2.05 13.85 9.16
C ASN A 353 -3.22 14.83 9.09
N LEU A 354 -4.37 14.35 8.64
CA LEU A 354 -5.57 15.11 8.37
C LEU A 354 -6.68 14.74 9.36
N THR A 355 -7.61 15.68 9.58
CA THR A 355 -8.84 15.40 10.34
C THR A 355 -10.02 15.65 9.44
N ALA A 356 -10.97 14.73 9.39
CA ALA A 356 -12.19 14.92 8.60
C ALA A 356 -12.98 16.14 9.10
N ALA A 357 -13.46 16.94 8.15
CA ALA A 357 -14.20 18.17 8.46
C ALA A 357 -15.61 17.88 8.98
N THR A 358 -16.22 16.79 8.50
CA THR A 358 -17.56 16.37 8.86
C THR A 358 -17.61 14.85 9.07
N TYR A 359 -18.78 14.37 9.56
CA TYR A 359 -19.01 12.95 9.74
C TYR A 359 -20.43 12.54 9.41
N VAL A 360 -20.61 11.22 9.22
CA VAL A 360 -21.90 10.55 9.04
C VAL A 360 -21.95 9.31 9.94
N ASN A 361 -23.16 8.77 10.11
CA ASN A 361 -23.38 7.49 10.79
C ASN A 361 -22.75 7.43 12.20
N ASP A 362 -23.02 8.46 13.04
CA ASP A 362 -22.64 8.41 14.46
C ASP A 362 -23.40 7.24 15.12
N VAL A 363 -22.65 6.23 15.54
CA VAL A 363 -23.16 4.98 16.11
C VAL A 363 -23.18 4.99 17.65
N ARG A 364 -22.83 6.10 18.27
CA ARG A 364 -22.84 6.21 19.74
C ARG A 364 -24.27 6.21 20.26
N THR A 365 -24.51 5.52 21.33
CA THR A 365 -25.76 5.50 22.07
C THR A 365 -25.50 5.85 23.53
N CYS A 366 -26.52 6.33 24.22
CA CYS A 366 -26.45 6.47 25.66
C CYS A 366 -26.33 5.10 26.33
N PRO A 367 -25.67 5.00 27.49
CA PRO A 367 -25.64 3.76 28.25
C PRO A 367 -27.07 3.33 28.68
N ASP A 368 -27.31 2.04 28.74
CA ASP A 368 -28.50 1.44 29.36
C ASP A 368 -28.18 1.21 30.85
N TYR A 369 -28.71 2.06 31.73
CA TYR A 369 -28.46 1.98 33.17
C TYR A 369 -29.56 1.19 33.90
N ASP A 370 -30.73 1.01 33.30
CA ASP A 370 -31.81 0.24 33.91
C ASP A 370 -31.86 -1.22 33.44
N GLY A 371 -31.17 -1.58 32.38
CA GLY A 371 -30.97 -2.95 31.89
C GLY A 371 -32.16 -3.47 31.13
N ASP A 372 -32.96 -2.59 30.53
CA ASP A 372 -34.16 -3.00 29.73
C ASP A 372 -33.79 -3.38 28.29
N GLY A 373 -32.55 -3.11 27.84
CA GLY A 373 -31.97 -3.44 26.52
C GLY A 373 -31.99 -2.28 25.55
N ASP A 374 -32.57 -1.14 25.90
CA ASP A 374 -32.56 0.10 25.11
C ASP A 374 -31.68 1.18 25.76
N PRO A 375 -31.05 2.08 24.97
CA PRO A 375 -30.28 3.19 25.53
C PRO A 375 -31.14 4.15 26.34
N ASP A 376 -30.71 4.49 27.56
CA ASP A 376 -31.43 5.41 28.42
C ASP A 376 -31.62 6.80 27.79
N THR A 377 -32.82 7.32 27.90
CA THR A 377 -33.22 8.68 27.53
C THR A 377 -33.43 9.57 28.76
N TRP A 378 -33.46 10.89 28.58
CA TRP A 378 -33.89 11.81 29.64
C TRP A 378 -35.28 11.51 30.16
N ALA A 379 -36.17 10.93 29.34
CA ALA A 379 -37.49 10.51 29.78
C ALA A 379 -37.41 9.32 30.75
N ASP A 380 -36.50 8.40 30.56
CA ASP A 380 -36.27 7.25 31.46
C ASP A 380 -35.65 7.74 32.78
N TYR A 381 -34.72 8.69 32.72
CA TYR A 381 -34.11 9.34 33.89
C TYR A 381 -35.19 10.03 34.75
N TYR A 382 -36.05 10.88 34.19
CA TYR A 382 -37.08 11.56 34.92
C TYR A 382 -38.22 10.60 35.41
N ARG A 383 -38.48 9.52 34.71
CA ARG A 383 -39.43 8.48 35.16
C ARG A 383 -38.90 7.76 36.38
N ARG A 384 -37.60 7.55 36.49
CA ARG A 384 -36.92 6.98 37.69
C ARG A 384 -37.05 7.88 38.90
N ASP A 385 -36.94 9.19 38.71
CA ASP A 385 -37.08 10.17 39.80
C ASP A 385 -38.53 10.24 40.33
N ASP A 386 -39.51 10.07 39.49
CA ASP A 386 -40.95 10.07 39.89
C ASP A 386 -41.30 8.80 40.70
N ASP A 387 -40.72 7.64 40.40
CA ASP A 387 -40.92 6.39 41.15
C ASP A 387 -40.08 6.35 42.48
N GLY A 388 -39.19 7.32 42.69
CA GLY A 388 -38.25 7.37 43.81
C GLY A 388 -38.78 7.87 45.15
N LEU A 389 -40.04 8.23 45.31
CA LEU A 389 -40.55 8.85 46.55
C LEU A 389 -40.99 7.83 47.62
N PHE A 390 -41.02 6.54 47.36
CA PHE A 390 -41.18 5.48 48.36
C PHE A 390 -40.47 4.19 47.93
N GLY A 391 -39.28 3.91 48.49
CA GLY A 391 -38.85 2.53 48.40
C GLY A 391 -37.34 2.32 48.53
N CYS A 392 -36.76 2.40 49.71
CA CYS A 392 -35.70 1.48 50.08
C CYS A 392 -36.23 0.05 50.11
N GLY A 393 -36.62 -0.45 48.99
CA GLY A 393 -37.04 -1.83 48.80
C GLY A 393 -35.89 -2.62 48.27
N CYS A 394 -35.16 -3.36 49.12
CA CYS A 394 -34.34 -4.47 48.69
C CYS A 394 -35.28 -5.39 47.88
N ARG A 395 -35.23 -5.35 46.55
CA ARG A 395 -35.78 -6.42 45.70
C ARG A 395 -34.93 -7.66 45.96
N THR A 396 -35.34 -8.44 46.94
CA THR A 396 -34.99 -9.87 46.99
C THR A 396 -35.62 -10.51 45.75
N GLY A 397 -34.79 -10.75 44.72
CA GLY A 397 -35.21 -11.54 43.56
C GLY A 397 -35.75 -12.89 44.05
N PRO A 398 -36.76 -13.47 43.36
CA PRO A 398 -37.34 -14.76 43.72
C PRO A 398 -36.26 -15.84 43.73
N GLY A 399 -36.15 -16.51 44.87
CA GLY A 399 -35.24 -17.53 45.29
C GLY A 399 -34.50 -18.32 44.24
N ALA A 400 -33.22 -18.31 44.40
CA ALA A 400 -32.30 -19.32 43.85
C ALA A 400 -32.62 -20.67 44.54
N GLY A 401 -33.66 -21.33 44.09
CA GLY A 401 -34.01 -22.70 44.42
C GLY A 401 -33.37 -23.65 43.42
N GLY A 402 -32.37 -24.36 43.86
CA GLY A 402 -32.01 -25.72 43.42
C GLY A 402 -31.99 -26.04 41.92
N GLY A 403 -30.93 -25.69 41.20
CA GLY A 403 -30.77 -26.16 39.82
C GLY A 403 -29.36 -26.15 39.22
N SER A 404 -28.33 -25.79 40.01
CA SER A 404 -26.99 -25.49 39.44
C SER A 404 -25.97 -26.63 39.44
N LEU A 405 -26.31 -27.86 39.72
CA LEU A 405 -25.35 -28.98 39.76
C LEU A 405 -25.25 -29.77 38.44
N LEU A 406 -26.18 -29.64 37.50
CA LEU A 406 -26.15 -30.37 36.22
C LEU A 406 -25.49 -29.60 35.07
N ALA A 407 -25.39 -28.26 35.13
CA ALA A 407 -24.77 -27.47 34.09
C ALA A 407 -23.23 -27.53 34.11
N ALA A 408 -22.60 -27.69 35.28
CA ALA A 408 -21.16 -27.77 35.42
C ALA A 408 -20.53 -29.06 34.83
N VAL A 409 -21.27 -30.19 34.87
CA VAL A 409 -20.80 -31.46 34.32
C VAL A 409 -20.88 -31.48 32.78
N GLY A 410 -21.86 -30.81 32.20
CA GLY A 410 -22.01 -30.65 30.72
C GLY A 410 -20.87 -29.86 30.09
N PHE A 411 -20.43 -28.79 30.77
CA PHE A 411 -19.36 -27.93 30.24
C PHE A 411 -17.97 -28.59 30.32
N ALA A 412 -17.68 -29.36 31.35
CA ALA A 412 -16.44 -30.13 31.48
C ALA A 412 -16.33 -31.25 30.42
N LEU A 413 -17.44 -31.89 30.06
CA LEU A 413 -17.47 -32.93 29.02
C LEU A 413 -17.28 -32.37 27.59
N VAL A 414 -17.77 -31.14 27.31
CA VAL A 414 -17.57 -30.47 26.02
C VAL A 414 -16.11 -30.00 25.84
N LEU A 415 -15.49 -29.49 26.89
CA LEU A 415 -14.08 -29.12 26.87
C LEU A 415 -13.13 -30.32 26.78
N TYR A 416 -13.48 -31.42 27.40
CA TYR A 416 -12.71 -32.66 27.31
C TYR A 416 -12.78 -33.29 25.90
N ARG A 417 -13.95 -33.29 25.25
CA ARG A 417 -14.09 -33.74 23.85
C ARG A 417 -13.42 -32.82 22.83
N ARG A 418 -13.34 -31.49 23.05
CA ARG A 418 -12.61 -30.56 22.17
C ARG A 418 -11.08 -30.72 22.30
N ARG A 419 -10.55 -31.07 23.45
CA ARG A 419 -9.12 -31.34 23.64
C ARG A 419 -8.64 -32.65 22.97
N ARG A 420 -9.47 -33.68 22.85
CA ARG A 420 -9.10 -34.95 22.19
C ARG A 420 -9.06 -34.86 20.65
N ARG A 421 -9.71 -33.87 20.04
CA ARG A 421 -9.66 -33.66 18.57
C ARG A 421 -8.49 -32.83 18.07
N ARG A 422 -7.60 -32.36 18.94
CA ARG A 422 -6.39 -31.62 18.56
C ARG A 422 -5.10 -32.45 18.60
N TYR A 423 -5.19 -33.73 18.89
CA TYR A 423 -4.06 -34.69 18.97
C TYR A 423 -4.31 -35.98 18.17
N GLN A 424 -5.08 -35.89 17.07
CA GLN A 424 -5.09 -36.90 16.00
C GLN A 424 -4.95 -36.25 14.66
#